data_699adfe53e850fdbf8cf911d4c125b15
#
_entry.id   699adfe53e850fdbf8cf911d4c125b15
#
_cell.length_a   1.000
_cell.length_b   1.000
_cell.length_c   1.000
_cell.angle_alpha   90.00
_cell.angle_beta   90.00
_cell.angle_gamma   90.00
#
_symmetry.space_group_name_H-M   'P 1'
#
loop_
_entity.id
_entity.type
_entity.pdbx_description
1 polymer ?
#
loop_
_entity_poly.entity_id
_entity_poly.type
_entity_poly.pdbx_seq_one_letter_code
_entity_poly.pdbx_strand_id
1 'polypeptide(L)'
;MIISHSRKFVFLKNRKVGGTSMEFFLSKYCSGEDVVTPIGEEAKFLPQSLQAEFGREIRFQNYRSFFNHYSGVKARDMLGHDLWAQYYTLTFERNPVSKVRSLFYFNTADVSEEGDPVADFLDTTYPGYLSDAFRYISNDGMIVDLVGNYDRLNEGFETICRRLDISFHGEIGFQAKGWQSAGRKEFTIGPTLRQEIADAFALEAEFVPWMAIEGTRPICSASRLAR
;
A
#
# COMPACT_ATOMS: atom_id res chain seq x y z
N MET A 1 9.13 2.99 0.04
CA MET A 1 8.91 4.14 -0.87
C MET A 1 10.12 4.31 -1.78
N ILE A 2 9.88 4.68 -3.03
CA ILE A 2 10.95 5.01 -3.99
C ILE A 2 10.68 6.42 -4.52
N ILE A 3 11.75 7.23 -4.67
CA ILE A 3 11.74 8.47 -5.44
C ILE A 3 12.84 8.34 -6.47
N SER A 4 12.48 8.14 -7.73
CA SER A 4 13.44 8.01 -8.80
C SER A 4 13.58 9.32 -9.56
N HIS A 5 14.68 10.00 -9.34
CA HIS A 5 15.05 11.21 -10.07
C HIS A 5 15.44 10.88 -11.52
N SER A 6 16.09 9.73 -11.69
CA SER A 6 16.56 9.26 -13.00
C SER A 6 15.43 8.91 -13.96
N ARG A 7 14.31 8.35 -13.45
CA ARG A 7 13.14 7.95 -14.23
C ARG A 7 11.89 8.78 -13.96
N LYS A 8 12.01 9.81 -13.12
CA LYS A 8 10.94 10.75 -12.78
C LYS A 8 9.66 10.07 -12.30
N PHE A 9 9.78 9.21 -11.28
CA PHE A 9 8.61 8.64 -10.62
C PHE A 9 8.73 8.64 -9.10
N VAL A 10 7.58 8.61 -8.41
CA VAL A 10 7.46 8.38 -6.97
C VAL A 10 6.54 7.19 -6.74
N PHE A 11 7.03 6.16 -6.07
CA PHE A 11 6.22 5.06 -5.58
C PHE A 11 5.97 5.21 -4.09
N LEU A 12 4.73 5.48 -3.72
CA LEU A 12 4.27 5.50 -2.33
C LEU A 12 3.83 4.10 -1.92
N LYS A 13 4.46 3.57 -0.89
CA LYS A 13 4.16 2.23 -0.41
C LYS A 13 3.06 2.24 0.63
N ASN A 14 1.87 1.78 0.27
CA ASN A 14 0.78 1.51 1.18
C ASN A 14 0.94 0.15 1.88
N ARG A 15 0.19 -0.06 2.96
CA ARG A 15 0.24 -1.29 3.74
C ARG A 15 -0.60 -2.40 3.11
N LYS A 16 -0.11 -3.62 3.16
CA LYS A 16 -0.82 -4.85 2.77
C LYS A 16 -1.28 -4.93 1.31
N VAL A 17 -0.57 -4.23 0.43
CA VAL A 17 -0.83 -4.16 -1.02
C VAL A 17 0.30 -4.77 -1.88
N GLY A 18 1.14 -5.61 -1.29
CA GLY A 18 2.27 -6.21 -2.01
C GLY A 18 3.44 -5.25 -2.27
N GLY A 19 3.47 -4.11 -1.56
CA GLY A 19 4.43 -3.03 -1.78
C GLY A 19 5.90 -3.45 -1.73
N THR A 20 6.24 -4.49 -0.96
CA THR A 20 7.61 -5.03 -0.90
C THR A 20 8.04 -5.65 -2.22
N SER A 21 7.16 -6.41 -2.88
CA SER A 21 7.45 -6.99 -4.21
C SER A 21 7.60 -5.91 -5.27
N MET A 22 6.78 -4.85 -5.18
CA MET A 22 6.86 -3.70 -6.08
C MET A 22 8.15 -2.91 -5.90
N GLU A 23 8.55 -2.64 -4.65
CA GLU A 23 9.83 -1.99 -4.37
C GLU A 23 11.00 -2.80 -4.90
N PHE A 24 10.97 -4.12 -4.71
CA PHE A 24 11.98 -5.01 -5.26
C PHE A 24 12.10 -4.86 -6.77
N PHE A 25 10.99 -4.94 -7.48
CA PHE A 25 10.98 -4.81 -8.93
C PHE A 25 11.46 -3.43 -9.38
N LEU A 26 10.87 -2.36 -8.86
CA LEU A 26 11.16 -0.98 -9.29
C LEU A 26 12.57 -0.52 -8.89
N SER A 27 13.11 -1.00 -7.78
CA SER A 27 14.45 -0.62 -7.33
C SER A 27 15.57 -1.06 -8.28
N LYS A 28 15.35 -2.11 -9.07
CA LYS A 28 16.30 -2.56 -10.10
C LYS A 28 16.56 -1.51 -11.20
N TYR A 29 15.64 -0.57 -11.33
CA TYR A 29 15.70 0.51 -12.31
C TYR A 29 16.11 1.86 -11.71
N CYS A 30 16.47 1.89 -10.43
CA CYS A 30 16.95 3.07 -9.74
C CYS A 30 18.45 3.30 -9.96
N SER A 31 18.85 4.56 -10.09
CA SER A 31 20.25 4.99 -10.13
C SER A 31 20.78 5.29 -8.72
N GLY A 32 22.08 5.62 -8.61
CA GLY A 32 22.71 5.98 -7.34
C GLY A 32 22.16 7.27 -6.70
N GLU A 33 21.53 8.14 -7.47
CA GLU A 33 20.94 9.41 -7.01
C GLU A 33 19.52 9.24 -6.46
N ASP A 34 18.87 8.10 -6.76
CA ASP A 34 17.48 7.84 -6.41
C ASP A 34 17.34 7.51 -4.92
N VAL A 35 16.15 7.74 -4.36
CA VAL A 35 15.80 7.38 -2.98
C VAL A 35 15.13 6.01 -2.96
N VAL A 36 15.67 5.07 -2.19
CA VAL A 36 15.05 3.76 -1.93
C VAL A 36 15.03 3.53 -0.42
N THR A 37 13.85 3.53 0.19
CA THR A 37 13.73 3.37 1.64
C THR A 37 13.91 1.92 2.07
N PRO A 38 14.50 1.66 3.26
CA PRO A 38 14.60 0.31 3.82
C PRO A 38 13.22 -0.33 4.01
N ILE A 39 13.14 -1.63 3.83
CA ILE A 39 11.92 -2.42 4.05
C ILE A 39 11.57 -2.53 5.55
N GLY A 40 12.45 -2.10 6.42
CA GLY A 40 12.29 -2.16 7.86
C GLY A 40 12.50 -3.57 8.43
N GLU A 41 12.02 -3.80 9.67
CA GLU A 41 12.13 -5.11 10.33
C GLU A 41 11.39 -6.24 9.60
N GLU A 42 10.47 -5.89 8.71
CA GLU A 42 9.75 -6.85 7.87
C GLU A 42 10.66 -7.70 6.98
N ALA A 43 11.87 -7.23 6.69
CA ALA A 43 12.87 -8.01 5.96
C ALA A 43 13.27 -9.30 6.72
N LYS A 44 13.17 -9.31 8.05
CA LYS A 44 13.47 -10.47 8.89
C LYS A 44 12.51 -11.65 8.64
N PHE A 45 11.30 -11.36 8.16
CA PHE A 45 10.28 -12.36 7.87
C PHE A 45 10.32 -12.89 6.43
N LEU A 46 11.24 -12.40 5.60
CA LEU A 46 11.44 -12.93 4.26
C LEU A 46 12.16 -14.29 4.34
N PRO A 47 11.83 -15.26 3.48
CA PRO A 47 12.63 -16.47 3.33
C PRO A 47 14.11 -16.14 3.15
N GLN A 48 15.00 -16.96 3.69
CA GLN A 48 16.44 -16.69 3.70
C GLN A 48 17.02 -16.51 2.27
N SER A 49 16.48 -17.26 1.31
CA SER A 49 16.82 -17.09 -0.11
C SER A 49 16.50 -15.69 -0.63
N LEU A 50 15.35 -15.15 -0.23
CA LEU A 50 14.91 -13.82 -0.61
C LEU A 50 15.66 -12.71 0.15
N GLN A 51 16.00 -12.93 1.43
CA GLN A 51 16.85 -11.99 2.17
C GLN A 51 18.22 -11.86 1.49
N ALA A 52 18.78 -12.96 1.02
CA ALA A 52 20.06 -12.97 0.31
C ALA A 52 19.98 -12.29 -1.06
N GLU A 53 18.85 -12.44 -1.77
CA GLU A 53 18.59 -11.76 -3.05
C GLU A 53 18.36 -10.27 -2.83
N PHE A 54 17.54 -9.89 -1.84
CA PHE A 54 17.34 -8.51 -1.45
C PHE A 54 18.66 -7.82 -1.09
N GLY A 55 19.49 -8.45 -0.28
CA GLY A 55 20.77 -7.87 0.14
C GLY A 55 21.79 -7.69 -0.99
N ARG A 56 21.63 -8.42 -2.10
CA ARG A 56 22.51 -8.31 -3.28
C ARG A 56 22.00 -7.36 -4.35
N GLU A 57 20.68 -7.29 -4.55
CA GLU A 57 20.07 -6.57 -5.67
C GLU A 57 19.46 -5.22 -5.29
N ILE A 58 19.07 -5.02 -4.02
CA ILE A 58 18.51 -3.76 -3.57
C ILE A 58 19.53 -2.98 -2.77
N ARG A 59 19.86 -1.79 -3.25
CA ARG A 59 20.57 -0.79 -2.47
C ARG A 59 19.58 0.17 -1.86
N PHE A 60 19.39 0.09 -0.54
CA PHE A 60 18.73 1.15 0.19
C PHE A 60 19.64 2.37 0.22
N GLN A 61 19.17 3.49 -0.31
CA GLN A 61 20.03 4.65 -0.53
C GLN A 61 19.26 5.97 -0.37
N ASN A 62 19.96 7.02 0.00
CA ASN A 62 19.50 8.40 0.07
C ASN A 62 18.22 8.62 0.91
N TYR A 63 17.88 7.70 1.80
CA TYR A 63 16.62 7.67 2.54
C TYR A 63 16.64 8.45 3.87
N ARG A 64 17.70 9.15 4.23
CA ARG A 64 17.88 9.79 5.56
C ARG A 64 16.68 10.60 6.06
N SER A 65 15.93 11.20 5.15
CA SER A 65 14.74 11.99 5.44
C SER A 65 13.42 11.24 5.18
N PHE A 66 13.49 10.02 4.68
CA PHE A 66 12.36 9.20 4.28
C PHE A 66 12.41 7.83 4.93
N PHE A 67 11.26 7.22 5.17
CA PHE A 67 11.16 5.87 5.71
C PHE A 67 10.05 5.07 5.01
N ASN A 68 10.00 3.78 5.33
CA ASN A 68 8.97 2.89 4.82
C ASN A 68 7.56 3.39 5.19
N HIS A 69 6.62 3.34 4.27
CA HIS A 69 5.26 3.85 4.46
C HIS A 69 5.19 5.36 4.79
N TYR A 70 6.09 6.16 4.23
CA TYR A 70 6.10 7.60 4.43
C TYR A 70 4.85 8.28 3.84
N SER A 71 4.43 9.40 4.43
CA SER A 71 3.33 10.22 3.90
C SER A 71 3.72 10.86 2.57
N GLY A 72 2.91 10.66 1.54
CA GLY A 72 3.14 11.30 0.24
C GLY A 72 2.99 12.81 0.30
N VAL A 73 2.08 13.33 1.15
CA VAL A 73 1.93 14.78 1.37
C VAL A 73 3.24 15.36 1.90
N LYS A 74 3.82 14.75 2.94
CA LYS A 74 5.11 15.18 3.48
C LYS A 74 6.27 15.00 2.47
N ALA A 75 6.23 13.93 1.67
CA ALA A 75 7.24 13.71 0.64
C ALA A 75 7.16 14.79 -0.46
N ARG A 76 5.93 15.16 -0.88
CA ARG A 76 5.69 16.25 -1.83
C ARG A 76 6.21 17.58 -1.29
N ASP A 77 5.91 17.89 -0.03
CA ASP A 77 6.35 19.14 0.59
C ASP A 77 7.88 19.21 0.70
N MET A 78 8.55 18.10 0.97
CA MET A 78 10.02 18.01 1.02
C MET A 78 10.69 18.09 -0.35
N LEU A 79 10.10 17.48 -1.37
CA LEU A 79 10.61 17.54 -2.76
C LEU A 79 10.33 18.90 -3.41
N GLY A 80 9.32 19.61 -2.94
CA GLY A 80 8.74 20.77 -3.60
C GLY A 80 7.68 20.40 -4.65
N HIS A 81 6.62 21.21 -4.68
CA HIS A 81 5.45 20.96 -5.54
C HIS A 81 5.80 20.91 -7.03
N ASP A 82 6.72 21.76 -7.48
CA ASP A 82 7.13 21.83 -8.89
C ASP A 82 7.87 20.56 -9.34
N LEU A 83 8.71 20.00 -8.47
CA LEU A 83 9.41 18.76 -8.77
C LEU A 83 8.45 17.55 -8.69
N TRP A 84 7.56 17.54 -7.70
CA TRP A 84 6.52 16.52 -7.56
C TRP A 84 5.64 16.44 -8.82
N ALA A 85 5.21 17.59 -9.35
CA ALA A 85 4.37 17.67 -10.55
C ALA A 85 5.05 17.18 -11.84
N GLN A 86 6.38 17.07 -11.84
CA GLN A 86 7.15 16.54 -12.98
C GLN A 86 7.32 15.02 -12.94
N TYR A 87 6.99 14.38 -11.78
CA TYR A 87 7.16 12.95 -11.58
C TYR A 87 5.84 12.22 -11.75
N TYR A 88 5.91 11.03 -12.32
CA TYR A 88 4.78 10.11 -12.32
C TYR A 88 4.63 9.48 -10.94
N THR A 89 3.57 9.83 -10.26
CA THR A 89 3.34 9.45 -8.87
C THR A 89 2.34 8.30 -8.77
N LEU A 90 2.67 7.27 -8.02
CA LEU A 90 1.87 6.05 -8.00
C LEU A 90 1.84 5.37 -6.63
N THR A 91 0.74 4.71 -6.37
CA THR A 91 0.55 3.79 -5.25
C THR A 91 -0.35 2.62 -5.66
N PHE A 92 -0.52 1.66 -4.78
CA PHE A 92 -1.50 0.60 -4.91
C PHE A 92 -2.41 0.58 -3.70
N GLU A 93 -3.65 0.20 -3.94
CA GLU A 93 -4.64 -0.08 -2.91
C GLU A 93 -5.25 -1.46 -3.10
N ARG A 94 -5.93 -1.92 -2.08
CA ARG A 94 -6.55 -3.22 -2.03
C ARG A 94 -8.01 -3.06 -1.61
N ASN A 95 -8.89 -3.96 -2.08
CA ASN A 95 -10.26 -4.01 -1.59
C ASN A 95 -10.30 -3.90 -0.06
N PRO A 96 -11.08 -3.00 0.54
CA PRO A 96 -11.05 -2.73 1.98
C PRO A 96 -11.22 -3.97 2.86
N VAL A 97 -12.18 -4.83 2.53
CA VAL A 97 -12.43 -6.10 3.26
C VAL A 97 -11.20 -7.00 3.21
N SER A 98 -10.61 -7.14 2.03
CA SER A 98 -9.40 -7.94 1.81
C SER A 98 -8.18 -7.35 2.53
N LYS A 99 -8.08 -6.02 2.60
CA LYS A 99 -7.03 -5.29 3.31
C LYS A 99 -7.13 -5.49 4.82
N VAL A 100 -8.32 -5.31 5.39
CA VAL A 100 -8.59 -5.56 6.83
C VAL A 100 -8.26 -7.00 7.19
N ARG A 101 -8.70 -7.98 6.40
CA ARG A 101 -8.35 -9.39 6.60
C ARG A 101 -6.84 -9.60 6.61
N SER A 102 -6.12 -8.97 5.70
CA SER A 102 -4.65 -9.06 5.63
C SER A 102 -3.95 -8.38 6.81
N LEU A 103 -4.49 -7.27 7.31
CA LEU A 103 -4.00 -6.59 8.51
C LEU A 103 -4.26 -7.41 9.77
N PHE A 104 -5.47 -7.96 9.91
CA PHE A 104 -5.83 -8.84 11.00
C PHE A 104 -4.83 -9.99 11.12
N TYR A 105 -4.62 -10.77 10.07
CA TYR A 105 -3.66 -11.87 10.10
C TYR A 105 -2.20 -11.47 10.26
N PHE A 106 -1.85 -10.25 9.95
CA PHE A 106 -0.51 -9.75 10.18
C PHE A 106 -0.25 -9.42 11.66
N ASN A 107 -1.29 -8.99 12.38
CA ASN A 107 -1.18 -8.54 13.76
C ASN A 107 -1.53 -9.62 14.77
N THR A 108 -2.27 -10.66 14.35
CA THR A 108 -2.69 -11.76 15.23
C THR A 108 -1.97 -13.05 14.86
N ALA A 109 -1.11 -13.53 15.77
CA ALA A 109 -0.41 -14.80 15.58
C ALA A 109 -1.34 -16.00 15.77
N ASP A 110 -2.23 -15.94 16.76
CA ASP A 110 -3.22 -16.96 17.09
C ASP A 110 -4.61 -16.33 17.18
N VAL A 111 -5.57 -16.92 16.49
CA VAL A 111 -6.97 -16.51 16.54
C VAL A 111 -7.67 -17.39 17.56
N SER A 112 -8.22 -16.81 18.64
CA SER A 112 -9.07 -17.55 19.57
C SER A 112 -10.32 -18.06 18.84
N GLU A 113 -10.81 -19.24 19.20
CA GLU A 113 -12.03 -19.80 18.63
C GLU A 113 -13.30 -19.19 19.25
N GLU A 114 -13.16 -18.40 20.31
CA GLU A 114 -14.26 -17.74 21.03
C GLU A 114 -14.46 -16.30 20.55
N GLY A 115 -15.70 -15.90 20.28
CA GLY A 115 -16.08 -14.56 19.86
C GLY A 115 -15.96 -14.29 18.36
N ASP A 116 -16.01 -13.00 17.99
CA ASP A 116 -15.71 -12.51 16.62
C ASP A 116 -14.37 -11.78 16.63
N PRO A 117 -13.26 -12.50 16.37
CA PRO A 117 -11.93 -11.94 16.52
C PRO A 117 -11.65 -10.80 15.53
N VAL A 118 -12.43 -10.66 14.47
CA VAL A 118 -12.30 -9.55 13.52
C VAL A 118 -13.00 -8.30 14.04
N ALA A 119 -14.16 -8.46 14.69
CA ALA A 119 -14.82 -7.36 15.40
C ALA A 119 -13.91 -6.82 16.50
N ASP A 120 -13.36 -7.68 17.34
CA ASP A 120 -12.42 -7.29 18.40
C ASP A 120 -11.19 -6.58 17.85
N PHE A 121 -10.67 -7.04 16.72
CA PHE A 121 -9.56 -6.37 16.03
C PHE A 121 -9.94 -4.98 15.53
N LEU A 122 -11.12 -4.80 14.97
CA LEU A 122 -11.59 -3.50 14.49
C LEU A 122 -11.84 -2.53 15.64
N ASP A 123 -12.48 -3.02 16.73
CA ASP A 123 -12.76 -2.21 17.92
C ASP A 123 -11.49 -1.70 18.61
N THR A 124 -10.44 -2.52 18.60
CA THR A 124 -9.15 -2.18 19.21
C THR A 124 -8.18 -1.47 18.26
N THR A 125 -8.50 -1.46 16.95
CA THR A 125 -7.61 -0.89 15.93
C THR A 125 -8.01 0.54 15.60
N TYR A 126 -7.05 1.45 15.76
CA TYR A 126 -7.22 2.83 15.36
C TYR A 126 -7.56 2.94 13.85
N PRO A 127 -8.63 3.66 13.45
CA PRO A 127 -9.08 3.74 12.04
C PRO A 127 -7.98 4.17 11.07
N GLY A 128 -7.10 5.11 11.45
CA GLY A 128 -5.95 5.51 10.65
C GLY A 128 -4.88 4.42 10.46
N TYR A 129 -4.99 3.29 11.19
CA TYR A 129 -4.17 2.11 10.94
C TYR A 129 -4.76 1.25 9.82
N LEU A 130 -6.07 1.27 9.62
CA LEU A 130 -6.72 0.54 8.53
C LEU A 130 -6.52 1.23 7.18
N SER A 131 -6.81 2.54 7.14
CA SER A 131 -6.73 3.39 5.96
C SER A 131 -5.30 3.87 5.69
N ASP A 132 -4.96 4.01 4.42
CA ASP A 132 -3.73 4.63 3.93
C ASP A 132 -3.98 5.96 3.20
N ALA A 133 -5.23 6.47 3.23
CA ALA A 133 -5.64 7.71 2.55
C ALA A 133 -4.65 8.87 2.76
N PHE A 134 -4.24 9.10 4.00
CA PHE A 134 -3.31 10.18 4.36
C PHE A 134 -1.94 10.12 3.66
N ARG A 135 -1.63 9.04 2.96
CA ARG A 135 -0.40 8.91 2.19
C ARG A 135 -0.52 9.49 0.79
N TYR A 136 -1.70 9.44 0.20
CA TYR A 136 -1.89 9.81 -1.21
C TYR A 136 -3.10 10.73 -1.46
N ILE A 137 -3.83 11.10 -0.39
CA ILE A 137 -4.91 12.09 -0.44
C ILE A 137 -4.57 13.24 0.50
N SER A 138 -4.66 14.46 0.02
CA SER A 138 -4.49 15.71 0.78
C SER A 138 -5.83 16.43 0.92
N ASN A 139 -5.84 17.56 1.61
CA ASN A 139 -7.03 18.44 1.68
C ASN A 139 -7.48 18.94 0.30
N ASP A 140 -6.56 19.04 -0.65
CA ASP A 140 -6.82 19.51 -2.01
C ASP A 140 -7.21 18.37 -2.97
N GLY A 141 -7.28 17.14 -2.47
CA GLY A 141 -7.60 15.94 -3.24
C GLY A 141 -6.45 14.96 -3.40
N MET A 142 -6.58 14.06 -4.37
CA MET A 142 -5.58 13.03 -4.64
C MET A 142 -4.28 13.64 -5.17
N ILE A 143 -3.14 13.20 -4.61
CA ILE A 143 -1.80 13.71 -4.96
C ILE A 143 -0.98 12.73 -5.78
N VAL A 144 -1.59 11.65 -6.24
CA VAL A 144 -0.94 10.63 -7.09
C VAL A 144 -1.67 10.51 -8.43
N ASP A 145 -0.90 10.19 -9.48
CA ASP A 145 -1.43 10.00 -10.83
C ASP A 145 -2.10 8.63 -11.01
N LEU A 146 -1.67 7.64 -10.23
CA LEU A 146 -2.20 6.27 -10.31
C LEU A 146 -2.39 5.65 -8.93
N VAL A 147 -3.60 5.13 -8.69
CA VAL A 147 -3.87 4.15 -7.62
C VAL A 147 -4.17 2.80 -8.27
N GLY A 148 -3.19 1.93 -8.33
CA GLY A 148 -3.33 0.58 -8.86
C GLY A 148 -4.14 -0.33 -7.94
N ASN A 149 -4.88 -1.28 -8.52
CA ASN A 149 -5.64 -2.28 -7.77
C ASN A 149 -4.77 -3.51 -7.50
N TYR A 150 -4.59 -3.87 -6.22
CA TYR A 150 -3.83 -5.05 -5.81
C TYR A 150 -4.43 -6.36 -6.37
N ASP A 151 -5.75 -6.45 -6.49
CA ASP A 151 -6.40 -7.66 -7.01
C ASP A 151 -6.19 -7.83 -8.54
N ARG A 152 -5.71 -6.75 -9.21
CA ARG A 152 -5.32 -6.72 -10.63
C ARG A 152 -3.87 -6.24 -10.77
N LEU A 153 -2.99 -6.75 -9.93
CA LEU A 153 -1.64 -6.25 -9.74
C LEU A 153 -0.82 -6.21 -11.03
N ASN A 154 -0.86 -7.27 -11.83
CA ASN A 154 -0.09 -7.36 -13.07
C ASN A 154 -0.51 -6.32 -14.11
N GLU A 155 -1.82 -6.03 -14.21
CA GLU A 155 -2.33 -5.00 -15.12
C GLU A 155 -1.87 -3.60 -14.70
N GLY A 156 -1.92 -3.31 -13.38
CA GLY A 156 -1.39 -2.06 -12.84
C GLY A 156 0.11 -1.92 -13.11
N PHE A 157 0.87 -3.00 -12.94
CA PHE A 157 2.31 -3.03 -13.21
C PHE A 157 2.63 -2.85 -14.70
N GLU A 158 1.90 -3.50 -15.58
CA GLU A 158 2.06 -3.30 -17.03
C GLU A 158 1.87 -1.82 -17.41
N THR A 159 0.85 -1.18 -16.85
CA THR A 159 0.60 0.24 -17.07
C THR A 159 1.75 1.12 -16.60
N ILE A 160 2.28 0.84 -15.39
CA ILE A 160 3.44 1.55 -14.82
C ILE A 160 4.68 1.33 -15.69
N CYS A 161 4.98 0.09 -16.03
CA CYS A 161 6.17 -0.26 -16.82
C CYS A 161 6.14 0.40 -18.19
N ARG A 162 4.98 0.39 -18.86
CA ARG A 162 4.79 1.11 -20.12
C ARG A 162 5.02 2.61 -19.97
N ARG A 163 4.52 3.21 -18.89
CA ARG A 163 4.68 4.66 -18.62
C ARG A 163 6.12 5.05 -18.30
N LEU A 164 6.87 4.18 -17.66
CA LEU A 164 8.26 4.39 -17.23
C LEU A 164 9.30 3.88 -18.24
N ASP A 165 8.87 3.33 -19.37
CA ASP A 165 9.74 2.67 -20.35
C ASP A 165 10.60 1.57 -19.70
N ILE A 166 9.93 0.69 -18.96
CA ILE A 166 10.51 -0.46 -18.27
C ILE A 166 9.97 -1.75 -18.91
N SER A 167 10.84 -2.70 -19.23
CA SER A 167 10.42 -4.00 -19.74
C SER A 167 9.67 -4.80 -18.65
N PHE A 168 8.48 -5.29 -18.99
CA PHE A 168 7.67 -6.13 -18.12
C PHE A 168 7.25 -7.40 -18.85
N HIS A 169 7.46 -8.56 -18.22
CA HIS A 169 7.24 -9.88 -18.82
C HIS A 169 5.95 -10.56 -18.33
N GLY A 170 4.93 -9.77 -17.98
CA GLY A 170 3.59 -10.27 -17.66
C GLY A 170 3.36 -10.63 -16.20
N GLU A 171 4.40 -10.77 -15.39
CA GLU A 171 4.29 -11.02 -13.95
C GLU A 171 5.45 -10.38 -13.18
N ILE A 172 5.19 -10.03 -11.92
CA ILE A 172 6.23 -9.45 -11.04
C ILE A 172 7.27 -10.52 -10.66
N GLY A 173 6.99 -11.79 -10.95
CA GLY A 173 7.90 -12.92 -10.72
C GLY A 173 8.15 -13.26 -9.24
N PHE A 174 7.52 -12.51 -8.31
CA PHE A 174 7.91 -12.57 -6.93
C PHE A 174 6.78 -12.10 -5.98
N GLN A 175 6.36 -12.98 -5.07
CA GLN A 175 5.45 -12.64 -3.98
C GLN A 175 6.20 -12.64 -2.64
N ALA A 176 6.71 -11.47 -2.23
CA ALA A 176 7.54 -11.32 -1.04
C ALA A 176 6.95 -11.91 0.25
N LYS A 177 5.63 -11.97 0.37
CA LYS A 177 4.91 -12.39 1.58
C LYS A 177 3.72 -13.33 1.30
N GLY A 178 3.65 -13.98 0.15
CA GLY A 178 2.56 -14.89 -0.21
C GLY A 178 2.39 -16.07 0.77
N TRP A 179 3.48 -16.51 1.40
CA TRP A 179 3.49 -17.58 2.40
C TRP A 179 2.74 -17.21 3.70
N GLN A 180 2.58 -15.92 4.04
CA GLN A 180 1.88 -15.50 5.25
C GLN A 180 0.37 -15.74 5.19
N SER A 181 -0.20 -15.95 4.02
CA SER A 181 -1.64 -16.20 3.83
C SER A 181 -1.98 -17.68 3.60
N ALA A 182 -0.99 -18.54 3.41
CA ALA A 182 -1.22 -19.96 3.18
C ALA A 182 -1.76 -20.65 4.45
N GLY A 183 -2.87 -21.39 4.31
CA GLY A 183 -3.45 -22.20 5.41
C GLY A 183 -4.29 -21.44 6.43
N ARG A 184 -4.59 -20.15 6.23
CA ARG A 184 -5.42 -19.36 7.14
C ARG A 184 -6.91 -19.58 6.90
N LYS A 185 -7.65 -19.75 7.99
CA LYS A 185 -9.12 -19.91 7.93
C LYS A 185 -9.75 -18.66 7.30
N GLU A 186 -10.65 -18.85 6.35
CA GLU A 186 -11.51 -17.76 5.89
C GLU A 186 -12.56 -17.47 6.97
N PHE A 187 -12.77 -16.20 7.28
CA PHE A 187 -13.86 -15.76 8.12
C PHE A 187 -14.87 -14.93 7.32
N THR A 188 -16.13 -15.07 7.68
CA THR A 188 -17.23 -14.33 7.06
C THR A 188 -17.36 -12.98 7.74
N ILE A 189 -17.36 -11.91 6.95
CA ILE A 189 -17.61 -10.56 7.43
C ILE A 189 -19.09 -10.26 7.27
N GLY A 190 -19.80 -10.14 8.39
CA GLY A 190 -21.23 -9.82 8.43
C GLY A 190 -21.53 -8.37 7.99
N PRO A 191 -22.84 -8.02 7.78
CA PRO A 191 -23.21 -6.70 7.27
C PRO A 191 -22.76 -5.53 8.14
N THR A 192 -22.80 -5.67 9.46
CA THR A 192 -22.35 -4.62 10.40
C THR A 192 -20.87 -4.33 10.23
N LEU A 193 -20.00 -5.35 10.29
CA LEU A 193 -18.56 -5.22 10.07
C LEU A 193 -18.21 -4.67 8.68
N ARG A 194 -18.99 -5.05 7.66
CA ARG A 194 -18.83 -4.47 6.32
C ARG A 194 -19.07 -2.98 6.31
N GLN A 195 -20.09 -2.50 7.04
CA GLN A 195 -20.36 -1.07 7.15
C GLN A 195 -19.24 -0.35 7.90
N GLU A 196 -18.75 -0.90 9.01
CA GLU A 196 -17.63 -0.32 9.77
C GLU A 196 -16.36 -0.21 8.93
N ILE A 197 -16.05 -1.26 8.16
CA ILE A 197 -14.94 -1.22 7.20
C ILE A 197 -15.18 -0.16 6.12
N ALA A 198 -16.39 -0.07 5.55
CA ALA A 198 -16.71 0.95 4.57
C ALA A 198 -16.53 2.37 5.13
N ASP A 199 -16.91 2.56 6.38
CA ASP A 199 -16.75 3.82 7.10
C ASP A 199 -15.28 4.19 7.30
N ALA A 200 -14.44 3.22 7.62
CA ALA A 200 -13.00 3.44 7.78
C ALA A 200 -12.30 3.81 6.48
N PHE A 201 -12.81 3.36 5.33
CA PHE A 201 -12.25 3.60 3.99
C PHE A 201 -13.07 4.59 3.15
N ALA A 202 -13.95 5.37 3.77
CA ALA A 202 -14.86 6.26 3.05
C ALA A 202 -14.12 7.30 2.20
N LEU A 203 -12.99 7.83 2.70
CA LEU A 203 -12.19 8.80 1.97
C LEU A 203 -11.52 8.20 0.73
N GLU A 204 -10.98 6.99 0.86
CA GLU A 204 -10.42 6.28 -0.31
C GLU A 204 -11.50 5.98 -1.35
N ALA A 205 -12.67 5.53 -0.92
CA ALA A 205 -13.77 5.18 -1.82
C ALA A 205 -14.31 6.39 -2.60
N GLU A 206 -14.19 7.60 -2.05
CA GLU A 206 -14.56 8.83 -2.73
C GLU A 206 -13.67 9.09 -3.96
N PHE A 207 -12.37 8.89 -3.84
CA PHE A 207 -11.40 9.13 -4.91
C PHE A 207 -11.07 7.90 -5.76
N VAL A 208 -11.33 6.72 -5.23
CA VAL A 208 -11.01 5.42 -5.83
C VAL A 208 -12.27 4.54 -5.85
N PRO A 209 -13.18 4.74 -6.83
CA PRO A 209 -14.54 4.16 -6.79
C PRO A 209 -14.61 2.64 -6.62
N TRP A 210 -13.62 1.87 -7.12
CA TRP A 210 -13.59 0.41 -6.96
C TRP A 210 -13.28 -0.04 -5.51
N MET A 211 -12.95 0.88 -4.61
CA MET A 211 -12.79 0.61 -3.17
C MET A 211 -14.13 0.66 -2.41
N ALA A 212 -15.23 1.11 -3.03
CA ALA A 212 -16.54 1.04 -2.43
C ALA A 212 -16.97 -0.42 -2.19
N ILE A 213 -17.54 -0.68 -1.02
CA ILE A 213 -18.02 -2.02 -0.64
C ILE A 213 -19.51 -2.13 -1.04
N GLU A 214 -19.84 -3.11 -1.86
CA GLU A 214 -21.22 -3.35 -2.27
C GLU A 214 -22.14 -3.62 -1.07
N GLY A 215 -23.33 -3.05 -1.12
CA GLY A 215 -24.36 -3.22 -0.07
C GLY A 215 -24.14 -2.37 1.18
N THR A 216 -23.14 -1.49 1.19
CA THR A 216 -22.94 -0.50 2.25
C THR A 216 -23.54 0.86 1.89
N ARG A 217 -23.85 1.66 2.90
CA ARG A 217 -24.33 3.04 2.67
C ARG A 217 -23.15 3.95 2.41
N PRO A 218 -23.17 4.79 1.37
CA PRO A 218 -22.13 5.79 1.19
C PRO A 218 -22.19 6.79 2.35
N ILE A 219 -21.03 7.00 3.01
CA ILE A 219 -20.89 8.08 3.98
C ILE A 219 -20.52 9.34 3.21
N CYS A 220 -21.29 10.39 3.40
CA CYS A 220 -20.92 11.70 2.90
C CYS A 220 -19.70 12.20 3.70
N SER A 221 -18.56 12.37 3.04
CA SER A 221 -17.28 12.79 3.61
C SER A 221 -17.30 14.15 4.32
N ALA A 222 -18.33 14.97 4.04
CA ALA A 222 -18.50 16.31 4.63
C ALA A 222 -18.56 16.35 6.18
N SER A 223 -18.77 15.21 6.84
CA SER A 223 -18.90 15.15 8.31
C SER A 223 -17.62 14.81 9.09
N ARG A 224 -16.51 14.48 8.44
CA ARG A 224 -15.27 14.03 9.10
C ARG A 224 -14.12 15.03 9.17
N LEU A 225 -14.19 16.12 8.42
CA LEU A 225 -13.20 17.22 8.52
C LEU A 225 -13.42 18.15 9.73
N ALA A 226 -14.43 17.87 10.55
CA ALA A 226 -14.84 18.68 11.71
C ALA A 226 -14.60 18.02 13.09
N ARG A 227 -13.75 16.96 13.17
CA ARG A 227 -13.38 16.38 14.47
C ARG A 227 -11.88 16.18 14.62
#